data_5d44d1912686a00a2f4711839b266ee1
#
_entry.id   5d44d1912686a00a2f4711839b266ee1
#
_cell.length_a   1.000
_cell.length_b   1.000
_cell.length_c   1.000
_cell.angle_alpha   90.00
_cell.angle_beta   90.00
_cell.angle_gamma   90.00
#
_symmetry.space_group_name_H-M   'P 1'
#
loop_
_entity.id
_entity.type
_entity.pdbx_description
1 polymer ?
#
loop_
_entity_poly.entity_id
_entity_poly.type
_entity_poly.pdbx_seq_one_letter_code
_entity_poly.pdbx_strand_id
1 'polypeptide(L)'
;MTVQPHPPELLAAWLRPFLADLTRPTWRNALILIAGAVLAPGRRTVAATLRVTGLGQAPTFTNYHRVLNRNRWSGRAAARRLLRLLLAAFVPKGPVVIGIDETIERRWGPTIRARGIYRDPVRSSRGHFVKASGLRWLSVMLLAPIPWAGRVWALPFLTALAPSERFAHSRGCRHKKLTDRARQLLLLVARWLPERRLIAVADSSYAAIELLAAVCRRLTMITRLRLDARLFDPPSPRRPGTRGRPRVLGARQPTLAERLADPGTRWRRVTVAGWYGRTERRIEFVSGTALWHHPGKRVPIRWLLVRGVAGEFEPQGFLCTDPDANPLDVLRWFVRRWSVEVTFAEVRRHLGVETQRQWSDLAIARTTPALLGLFSLVTLWAGATRGGVRPRSAAWYPKPRPTFSDALAAVRYRLWTSTTFTTSRSRGEVTEIPRAKLEQLVLAACYPA
;
A
#
# COMPACT_ATOMS: atom_id res chain seq x y z
N MET A 1 30.59 4.87 -32.94
CA MET A 1 30.01 5.71 -31.85
C MET A 1 28.81 4.97 -31.27
N THR A 2 28.86 4.60 -30.01
CA THR A 2 27.72 3.96 -29.31
C THR A 2 26.67 5.04 -29.03
N VAL A 3 25.54 4.98 -29.71
CA VAL A 3 24.40 5.87 -29.45
C VAL A 3 23.95 5.60 -28.00
N GLN A 4 24.07 6.60 -27.13
CA GLN A 4 23.55 6.50 -25.76
C GLN A 4 22.01 6.50 -25.84
N PRO A 5 21.35 5.53 -25.18
CA PRO A 5 19.89 5.50 -25.15
C PRO A 5 19.35 6.74 -24.44
N HIS A 6 18.42 7.43 -25.08
CA HIS A 6 17.71 8.56 -24.50
C HIS A 6 16.40 8.08 -23.89
N PRO A 7 16.20 8.25 -22.57
CA PRO A 7 14.92 7.96 -21.95
C PRO A 7 13.84 8.92 -22.45
N PRO A 8 12.55 8.55 -22.42
CA PRO A 8 11.47 9.44 -22.81
C PRO A 8 11.50 10.75 -22.00
N GLU A 9 11.56 11.90 -22.67
CA GLU A 9 11.60 13.22 -22.02
C GLU A 9 10.39 13.42 -21.10
N LEU A 10 9.22 12.96 -21.53
CA LEU A 10 8.01 12.98 -20.73
C LEU A 10 8.19 12.26 -19.38
N LEU A 11 8.82 11.08 -19.39
CA LEU A 11 9.08 10.32 -18.16
C LEU A 11 10.14 11.02 -17.29
N ALA A 12 11.17 11.60 -17.94
CA ALA A 12 12.19 12.37 -17.23
C ALA A 12 11.58 13.59 -16.52
N ALA A 13 10.64 14.30 -17.19
CA ALA A 13 9.90 15.41 -16.58
C ALA A 13 9.05 14.94 -15.39
N TRP A 14 8.31 13.85 -15.52
CA TRP A 14 7.48 13.30 -14.45
C TRP A 14 8.27 12.83 -13.22
N LEU A 15 9.48 12.31 -13.44
CA LEU A 15 10.35 11.81 -12.39
C LEU A 15 11.40 12.82 -11.92
N ARG A 16 11.45 14.02 -12.50
CA ARG A 16 12.39 15.08 -12.12
C ARG A 16 12.51 15.30 -10.60
N PRO A 17 11.44 15.23 -9.80
CA PRO A 17 11.56 15.35 -8.35
C PRO A 17 12.53 14.36 -7.70
N PHE A 18 12.78 13.19 -8.30
CA PHE A 18 13.69 12.15 -7.78
C PHE A 18 15.16 12.32 -8.24
N LEU A 19 15.44 13.25 -9.13
CA LEU A 19 16.78 13.44 -9.70
C LEU A 19 17.86 13.67 -8.61
N ALA A 20 17.51 14.44 -7.57
CA ALA A 20 18.46 14.76 -6.49
C ALA A 20 18.89 13.53 -5.65
N ASP A 21 18.16 12.41 -5.73
CA ASP A 21 18.45 11.20 -4.96
C ASP A 21 19.39 10.22 -5.71
N LEU A 22 19.79 10.57 -6.96
CA LEU A 22 20.50 9.67 -7.88
C LEU A 22 21.66 10.39 -8.58
N THR A 23 22.74 9.69 -8.85
CA THR A 23 23.78 10.20 -9.77
C THR A 23 23.25 10.22 -11.21
N ARG A 24 23.80 11.10 -12.07
CA ARG A 24 23.38 11.21 -13.48
C ARG A 24 23.34 9.87 -14.23
N PRO A 25 24.37 8.99 -14.13
CA PRO A 25 24.33 7.69 -14.80
C PRO A 25 23.26 6.77 -14.23
N THR A 26 23.09 6.74 -12.90
CA THR A 26 22.04 5.94 -12.22
C THR A 26 20.65 6.43 -12.63
N TRP A 27 20.46 7.74 -12.69
CA TRP A 27 19.21 8.37 -13.12
C TRP A 27 18.81 7.93 -14.55
N ARG A 28 19.70 8.03 -15.52
CA ARG A 28 19.43 7.63 -16.92
C ARG A 28 18.99 6.16 -17.00
N ASN A 29 19.73 5.26 -16.34
CA ASN A 29 19.42 3.85 -16.34
C ASN A 29 18.11 3.53 -15.56
N ALA A 30 17.83 4.24 -14.48
CA ALA A 30 16.58 4.12 -13.74
C ALA A 30 15.35 4.54 -14.57
N LEU A 31 15.45 5.63 -15.33
CA LEU A 31 14.37 6.06 -16.24
C LEU A 31 14.02 4.97 -17.25
N ILE A 32 15.03 4.31 -17.85
CA ILE A 32 14.82 3.22 -18.81
C ILE A 32 14.17 2.01 -18.14
N LEU A 33 14.63 1.65 -16.94
CA LEU A 33 14.02 0.56 -16.17
C LEU A 33 12.56 0.86 -15.81
N ILE A 34 12.24 2.09 -15.44
CA ILE A 34 10.88 2.51 -15.12
C ILE A 34 10.01 2.55 -16.38
N ALA A 35 10.51 3.09 -17.48
CA ALA A 35 9.82 3.05 -18.77
C ALA A 35 9.49 1.60 -19.16
N GLY A 36 10.48 0.74 -19.14
CA GLY A 36 10.30 -0.68 -19.44
C GLY A 36 9.37 -1.40 -18.48
N ALA A 37 9.38 -1.05 -17.18
CA ALA A 37 8.45 -1.62 -16.20
C ALA A 37 6.99 -1.18 -16.45
N VAL A 38 6.76 0.01 -16.96
CA VAL A 38 5.42 0.47 -17.38
C VAL A 38 5.00 -0.22 -18.67
N LEU A 39 5.88 -0.26 -19.67
CA LEU A 39 5.56 -0.71 -21.03
C LEU A 39 5.51 -2.23 -21.18
N ALA A 40 6.31 -2.99 -20.40
CA ALA A 40 6.33 -4.44 -20.52
C ALA A 40 4.95 -5.08 -20.26
N PRO A 41 4.44 -5.94 -21.15
CA PRO A 41 3.13 -6.55 -20.99
C PRO A 41 3.10 -7.66 -19.94
N GLY A 42 4.19 -8.42 -19.79
CA GLY A 42 4.25 -9.61 -18.93
C GLY A 42 5.18 -9.45 -17.73
N ARG A 43 6.22 -10.29 -17.65
CA ARG A 43 7.17 -10.33 -16.53
C ARG A 43 7.98 -9.03 -16.38
N ARG A 44 8.22 -8.63 -15.15
CA ARG A 44 9.04 -7.43 -14.80
C ARG A 44 10.47 -7.82 -14.43
N THR A 45 11.15 -8.53 -15.33
CA THR A 45 12.59 -8.78 -15.24
C THR A 45 13.35 -7.64 -15.90
N VAL A 46 14.61 -7.41 -15.53
CA VAL A 46 15.47 -6.40 -16.20
C VAL A 46 15.55 -6.70 -17.71
N ALA A 47 15.72 -7.96 -18.09
CA ALA A 47 15.75 -8.35 -19.51
C ALA A 47 14.45 -8.02 -20.25
N ALA A 48 13.27 -8.24 -19.63
CA ALA A 48 12.00 -7.90 -20.26
C ALA A 48 11.84 -6.37 -20.42
N THR A 49 12.28 -5.60 -19.41
CA THR A 49 12.27 -4.14 -19.51
C THR A 49 13.19 -3.61 -20.61
N LEU A 50 14.37 -4.21 -20.76
CA LEU A 50 15.30 -3.81 -21.82
C LEU A 50 14.79 -4.20 -23.21
N ARG A 51 14.16 -5.36 -23.39
CA ARG A 51 13.58 -5.75 -24.68
C ARG A 51 12.49 -4.77 -25.14
N VAL A 52 11.55 -4.44 -24.26
CA VAL A 52 10.45 -3.53 -24.63
C VAL A 52 10.92 -2.11 -24.91
N THR A 53 12.09 -1.73 -24.39
CA THR A 53 12.72 -0.41 -24.66
C THR A 53 13.74 -0.46 -25.80
N GLY A 54 13.80 -1.54 -26.60
CA GLY A 54 14.71 -1.69 -27.72
C GLY A 54 16.18 -1.93 -27.34
N LEU A 55 16.46 -2.22 -26.07
CA LEU A 55 17.82 -2.41 -25.55
C LEU A 55 18.18 -3.88 -25.28
N GLY A 56 17.44 -4.81 -25.89
CA GLY A 56 17.67 -6.26 -25.69
C GLY A 56 19.08 -6.72 -26.07
N GLN A 57 19.74 -6.03 -26.99
CA GLN A 57 21.10 -6.33 -27.47
C GLN A 57 22.16 -5.34 -26.93
N ALA A 58 21.83 -4.53 -25.93
CA ALA A 58 22.78 -3.56 -25.39
C ALA A 58 23.94 -4.23 -24.66
N PRO A 59 25.22 -4.06 -25.09
CA PRO A 59 26.37 -4.71 -24.43
C PRO A 59 26.57 -4.21 -22.99
N THR A 60 26.02 -3.05 -22.67
CA THR A 60 26.08 -2.43 -21.35
C THR A 60 24.92 -2.81 -20.43
N PHE A 61 24.19 -3.90 -20.72
CA PHE A 61 23.00 -4.34 -19.95
C PHE A 61 23.26 -4.51 -18.46
N THR A 62 24.48 -4.81 -18.04
CA THR A 62 24.90 -4.92 -16.65
C THR A 62 24.69 -3.64 -15.85
N ASN A 63 24.76 -2.47 -16.50
CA ASN A 63 24.54 -1.17 -15.83
C ASN A 63 23.12 -1.02 -15.30
N TYR A 64 22.14 -1.61 -15.95
CA TYR A 64 20.74 -1.62 -15.49
C TYR A 64 20.56 -2.53 -14.27
N HIS A 65 21.23 -3.68 -14.23
CA HIS A 65 21.26 -4.51 -13.03
C HIS A 65 21.92 -3.80 -11.86
N ARG A 66 23.00 -3.01 -12.11
CA ARG A 66 23.71 -2.24 -11.09
C ARG A 66 22.83 -1.20 -10.39
N VAL A 67 21.83 -0.63 -11.08
CA VAL A 67 20.85 0.28 -10.44
C VAL A 67 20.19 -0.41 -9.25
N LEU A 68 19.85 -1.68 -9.37
CA LEU A 68 19.17 -2.44 -8.32
C LEU A 68 20.13 -3.03 -7.28
N ASN A 69 21.28 -3.58 -7.70
CA ASN A 69 22.14 -4.40 -6.82
C ASN A 69 23.43 -3.73 -6.34
N ARG A 70 23.83 -2.58 -6.88
CA ARG A 70 25.13 -1.93 -6.55
C ARG A 70 25.04 -0.44 -6.30
N ASN A 71 24.38 0.34 -7.19
CA ASN A 71 24.42 1.80 -7.15
C ASN A 71 23.89 2.33 -5.82
N ARG A 72 24.48 3.42 -5.34
CA ARG A 72 24.08 4.05 -4.07
C ARG A 72 22.88 4.96 -4.30
N TRP A 73 21.74 4.61 -3.72
CA TRP A 73 20.55 5.46 -3.62
C TRP A 73 19.66 4.97 -2.47
N SER A 74 18.88 5.89 -1.94
CA SER A 74 18.04 5.64 -0.76
C SER A 74 16.57 5.41 -1.14
N GLY A 75 16.10 4.16 -1.01
CA GLY A 75 14.68 3.85 -1.15
C GLY A 75 13.80 4.60 -0.15
N ARG A 76 14.33 4.95 1.04
CA ARG A 76 13.63 5.75 2.05
C ARG A 76 13.48 7.22 1.61
N ALA A 77 14.49 7.82 1.01
CA ALA A 77 14.40 9.17 0.45
C ALA A 77 13.37 9.21 -0.70
N ALA A 78 13.45 8.24 -1.62
CA ALA A 78 12.46 8.09 -2.69
C ALA A 78 11.02 7.91 -2.15
N ALA A 79 10.82 7.09 -1.12
CA ALA A 79 9.53 6.89 -0.48
C ALA A 79 8.98 8.19 0.14
N ARG A 80 9.81 8.97 0.84
CA ARG A 80 9.43 10.28 1.41
C ARG A 80 9.03 11.27 0.31
N ARG A 81 9.77 11.28 -0.80
CA ARG A 81 9.49 12.15 -1.95
C ARG A 81 8.19 11.75 -2.64
N LEU A 82 7.99 10.45 -2.86
CA LEU A 82 6.74 9.93 -3.41
C LEU A 82 5.54 10.32 -2.55
N LEU A 83 5.63 10.13 -1.22
CA LEU A 83 4.56 10.54 -0.30
C LEU A 83 4.21 12.03 -0.44
N ARG A 84 5.22 12.92 -0.54
CA ARG A 84 4.98 14.36 -0.72
C ARG A 84 4.25 14.67 -2.02
N LEU A 85 4.62 14.02 -3.13
CA LEU A 85 3.94 14.17 -4.42
C LEU A 85 2.49 13.70 -4.35
N LEU A 86 2.24 12.56 -3.73
CA LEU A 86 0.89 12.01 -3.55
C LEU A 86 0.01 12.92 -2.68
N LEU A 87 0.56 13.46 -1.59
CA LEU A 87 -0.16 14.39 -0.71
C LEU A 87 -0.50 15.68 -1.45
N ALA A 88 0.44 16.25 -2.19
CA ALA A 88 0.21 17.47 -2.97
C ALA A 88 -0.90 17.27 -4.02
N ALA A 89 -0.95 16.09 -4.65
CA ALA A 89 -1.93 15.80 -5.71
C ALA A 89 -3.31 15.42 -5.17
N PHE A 90 -3.39 14.61 -4.10
CA PHE A 90 -4.63 13.95 -3.71
C PHE A 90 -5.14 14.32 -2.31
N VAL A 91 -4.27 14.79 -1.41
CA VAL A 91 -4.62 15.13 -0.02
C VAL A 91 -3.87 16.40 0.42
N PRO A 92 -4.03 17.53 -0.28
CA PRO A 92 -3.27 18.76 0.05
C PRO A 92 -3.60 19.30 1.44
N LYS A 93 -4.81 19.09 1.92
CA LYS A 93 -5.30 19.58 3.23
C LYS A 93 -5.97 18.46 4.03
N GLY A 94 -6.19 18.70 5.34
CA GLY A 94 -6.91 17.78 6.23
C GLY A 94 -6.09 16.59 6.72
N PRO A 95 -6.73 15.60 7.34
CA PRO A 95 -6.06 14.44 7.91
C PRO A 95 -5.50 13.52 6.81
N VAL A 96 -4.34 12.94 7.09
CA VAL A 96 -3.69 11.96 6.21
C VAL A 96 -4.07 10.57 6.69
N VAL A 97 -4.83 9.83 5.89
CA VAL A 97 -5.22 8.45 6.20
C VAL A 97 -4.29 7.50 5.47
N ILE A 98 -3.64 6.60 6.20
CA ILE A 98 -2.76 5.58 5.65
C ILE A 98 -3.27 4.18 6.02
N GLY A 99 -3.12 3.23 5.11
CA GLY A 99 -3.28 1.81 5.36
C GLY A 99 -1.94 1.15 5.59
N ILE A 100 -1.86 0.20 6.51
CA ILE A 100 -0.71 -0.66 6.68
C ILE A 100 -1.17 -2.11 6.64
N ASP A 101 -0.49 -2.90 5.80
CA ASP A 101 -0.79 -4.33 5.67
C ASP A 101 0.42 -5.07 5.10
N GLU A 102 0.45 -6.39 5.27
CA GLU A 102 1.48 -7.23 4.70
C GLU A 102 0.99 -8.00 3.47
N THR A 103 1.97 -8.39 2.65
CA THR A 103 1.74 -9.27 1.52
C THR A 103 2.91 -10.22 1.33
N ILE A 104 2.63 -11.40 0.77
CA ILE A 104 3.63 -12.40 0.41
C ILE A 104 3.88 -12.29 -1.09
N GLU A 105 5.13 -12.06 -1.46
CA GLU A 105 5.64 -12.23 -2.82
C GLU A 105 6.14 -13.67 -2.93
N ARG A 106 5.41 -14.51 -3.68
CA ARG A 106 5.81 -15.92 -3.87
C ARG A 106 7.11 -15.99 -4.66
N ARG A 107 8.13 -16.60 -4.08
CA ARG A 107 9.46 -16.71 -4.66
C ARG A 107 10.09 -18.06 -4.39
N TRP A 108 10.79 -18.55 -5.40
CA TRP A 108 11.50 -19.83 -5.36
C TRP A 108 12.97 -19.58 -5.68
N GLY A 109 13.85 -20.42 -5.17
CA GLY A 109 15.27 -20.41 -5.46
C GLY A 109 16.14 -20.45 -4.20
N PRO A 110 17.24 -21.23 -4.19
CA PRO A 110 18.12 -21.41 -3.03
C PRO A 110 18.93 -20.14 -2.69
N THR A 111 19.22 -19.30 -3.67
CA THR A 111 20.02 -18.08 -3.51
C THR A 111 19.28 -16.93 -2.85
N ILE A 112 17.94 -17.00 -2.70
CA ILE A 112 17.13 -15.98 -2.04
C ILE A 112 17.20 -16.20 -0.52
N ARG A 113 18.18 -15.59 0.14
CA ARG A 113 18.45 -15.80 1.57
C ARG A 113 17.30 -15.40 2.49
N ALA A 114 16.64 -14.26 2.20
CA ALA A 114 15.53 -13.74 3.00
C ALA A 114 14.20 -14.49 2.82
N ARG A 115 14.17 -15.53 2.00
CA ARG A 115 13.01 -16.37 1.77
C ARG A 115 12.56 -17.07 3.06
N GLY A 116 11.28 -17.03 3.30
CA GLY A 116 10.62 -17.75 4.41
C GLY A 116 9.47 -18.61 3.92
N ILE A 117 8.90 -19.37 4.84
CA ILE A 117 7.65 -20.12 4.63
C ILE A 117 6.57 -19.44 5.47
N TYR A 118 5.49 -19.05 4.84
CA TYR A 118 4.40 -18.30 5.45
C TYR A 118 3.05 -18.95 5.12
N ARG A 119 2.04 -18.65 5.94
CA ARG A 119 0.66 -18.98 5.59
C ARG A 119 0.25 -18.16 4.36
N ASP A 120 -0.25 -18.82 3.31
CA ASP A 120 -0.81 -18.16 2.13
C ASP A 120 -2.21 -17.62 2.48
N PRO A 121 -2.43 -16.30 2.53
CA PRO A 121 -3.70 -15.73 2.95
C PRO A 121 -4.82 -15.93 1.91
N VAL A 122 -4.45 -16.17 0.64
CA VAL A 122 -5.41 -16.34 -0.46
C VAL A 122 -5.89 -17.80 -0.57
N ARG A 123 -4.99 -18.75 -0.33
CA ARG A 123 -5.28 -20.19 -0.47
C ARG A 123 -5.67 -20.88 0.83
N SER A 124 -5.44 -20.23 1.98
CA SER A 124 -5.80 -20.79 3.28
C SER A 124 -7.20 -20.38 3.70
N SER A 125 -7.94 -21.31 4.30
CA SER A 125 -9.23 -21.07 4.97
C SER A 125 -9.12 -21.33 6.48
N ARG A 126 -10.24 -21.26 7.20
CA ARG A 126 -10.28 -21.59 8.64
C ARG A 126 -9.87 -23.05 8.91
N GLY A 127 -10.23 -23.99 8.03
CA GLY A 127 -9.93 -25.43 8.17
C GLY A 127 -8.76 -25.92 7.30
N HIS A 128 -8.18 -25.08 6.43
CA HIS A 128 -7.14 -25.52 5.49
C HIS A 128 -5.96 -24.54 5.48
N PHE A 129 -4.81 -25.02 5.95
CA PHE A 129 -3.59 -24.22 6.04
C PHE A 129 -2.65 -24.50 4.86
N VAL A 130 -2.51 -23.53 3.94
CA VAL A 130 -1.58 -23.62 2.80
C VAL A 130 -0.33 -22.82 3.11
N LYS A 131 0.83 -23.46 2.98
CA LYS A 131 2.15 -22.82 3.10
C LYS A 131 2.60 -22.25 1.76
N ALA A 132 3.11 -21.01 1.77
CA ALA A 132 3.75 -20.39 0.62
C ALA A 132 5.20 -20.04 0.94
N SER A 133 6.10 -20.41 0.02
CA SER A 133 7.49 -19.94 0.05
C SER A 133 7.58 -18.57 -0.58
N GLY A 134 8.29 -17.62 0.05
CA GLY A 134 8.41 -16.29 -0.52
C GLY A 134 9.06 -15.26 0.39
N LEU A 135 8.84 -14.01 0.02
CA LEU A 135 9.27 -12.82 0.75
C LEU A 135 8.04 -12.13 1.33
N ARG A 136 8.05 -11.81 2.61
CA ARG A 136 6.97 -11.07 3.26
C ARG A 136 7.30 -9.59 3.28
N TRP A 137 6.40 -8.80 2.74
CA TRP A 137 6.51 -7.35 2.65
C TRP A 137 5.47 -6.67 3.52
N LEU A 138 5.88 -5.64 4.23
CA LEU A 138 5.00 -4.74 4.95
C LEU A 138 4.95 -3.41 4.20
N SER A 139 3.76 -2.99 3.78
CA SER A 139 3.56 -1.79 2.97
C SER A 139 2.70 -0.76 3.68
N VAL A 140 3.12 0.51 3.62
CA VAL A 140 2.34 1.67 4.05
C VAL A 140 1.86 2.38 2.80
N MET A 141 0.55 2.60 2.71
CA MET A 141 -0.14 3.16 1.55
C MET A 141 -0.96 4.38 1.95
N LEU A 142 -0.97 5.42 1.14
CA LEU A 142 -1.88 6.56 1.30
C LEU A 142 -3.29 6.16 0.82
N LEU A 143 -4.30 6.27 1.68
CA LEU A 143 -5.70 5.99 1.34
C LEU A 143 -6.37 7.28 0.87
N ALA A 144 -6.24 7.57 -0.41
CA ALA A 144 -6.67 8.85 -0.99
C ALA A 144 -7.88 8.69 -1.92
N PRO A 145 -8.83 9.64 -1.90
CA PRO A 145 -9.81 9.75 -2.96
C PRO A 145 -9.12 10.13 -4.26
N ILE A 146 -9.36 9.36 -5.31
CA ILE A 146 -8.82 9.63 -6.65
C ILE A 146 -9.92 10.30 -7.48
N PRO A 147 -9.79 11.60 -7.80
CA PRO A 147 -10.88 12.37 -8.42
C PRO A 147 -11.38 11.75 -9.73
N TRP A 148 -10.47 11.39 -10.64
CA TRP A 148 -10.81 10.81 -11.93
C TRP A 148 -11.33 9.37 -11.85
N ALA A 149 -11.11 8.64 -10.74
CA ALA A 149 -11.65 7.29 -10.51
C ALA A 149 -12.95 7.29 -9.68
N GLY A 150 -13.30 8.41 -9.04
CA GLY A 150 -14.51 8.54 -8.21
C GLY A 150 -14.53 7.61 -6.99
N ARG A 151 -13.39 7.17 -6.48
CA ARG A 151 -13.26 6.26 -5.33
C ARG A 151 -11.90 6.35 -4.66
N VAL A 152 -11.81 5.81 -3.44
CA VAL A 152 -10.55 5.73 -2.69
C VAL A 152 -9.66 4.62 -3.26
N TRP A 153 -8.37 4.93 -3.47
CA TRP A 153 -7.32 3.97 -3.76
C TRP A 153 -6.26 3.98 -2.66
N ALA A 154 -5.63 2.84 -2.46
CA ALA A 154 -4.45 2.74 -1.60
C ALA A 154 -3.20 2.90 -2.47
N LEU A 155 -2.41 3.94 -2.20
CA LEU A 155 -1.23 4.32 -2.98
C LEU A 155 0.03 3.94 -2.19
N PRO A 156 0.73 2.84 -2.54
CA PRO A 156 1.95 2.42 -1.86
C PRO A 156 3.05 3.46 -2.00
N PHE A 157 3.66 3.86 -0.89
CA PHE A 157 4.80 4.78 -0.92
C PHE A 157 5.98 4.29 -0.10
N LEU A 158 5.77 3.44 0.89
CA LEU A 158 6.82 2.90 1.75
C LEU A 158 6.59 1.41 1.98
N THR A 159 7.50 0.57 1.49
CA THR A 159 7.42 -0.88 1.63
C THR A 159 8.75 -1.41 2.16
N ALA A 160 8.69 -2.29 3.14
CA ALA A 160 9.86 -2.88 3.78
C ALA A 160 9.76 -4.41 3.85
N LEU A 161 10.88 -5.07 3.65
CA LEU A 161 11.00 -6.52 3.82
C LEU A 161 10.84 -6.89 5.30
N ALA A 162 9.98 -7.88 5.57
CA ALA A 162 9.78 -8.48 6.88
C ALA A 162 10.24 -9.94 6.87
N PRO A 163 11.57 -10.18 6.93
CA PRO A 163 12.11 -11.53 6.80
C PRO A 163 11.73 -12.42 7.98
N SER A 164 11.83 -13.74 7.76
CA SER A 164 11.57 -14.74 8.78
C SER A 164 12.56 -14.68 9.94
N GLU A 165 12.18 -15.28 11.05
CA GLU A 165 13.05 -15.43 12.23
C GLU A 165 14.32 -16.20 11.89
N ARG A 166 14.22 -17.28 11.12
CA ARG A 166 15.36 -18.08 10.62
C ARG A 166 16.40 -17.21 9.89
N PHE A 167 15.93 -16.29 9.03
CA PHE A 167 16.84 -15.36 8.34
C PHE A 167 17.50 -14.38 9.31
N ALA A 168 16.75 -13.86 10.29
CA ALA A 168 17.32 -12.95 11.28
C ALA A 168 18.43 -13.65 12.08
N HIS A 169 18.20 -14.87 12.54
CA HIS A 169 19.20 -15.67 13.25
C HIS A 169 20.44 -15.98 12.39
N SER A 170 20.25 -16.36 11.10
CA SER A 170 21.38 -16.62 10.19
C SER A 170 22.26 -15.39 9.91
N ARG A 171 21.77 -14.18 10.27
CA ARG A 171 22.48 -12.91 10.14
C ARG A 171 22.99 -12.39 11.47
N GLY A 172 22.87 -13.15 12.56
CA GLY A 172 23.20 -12.70 13.91
C GLY A 172 22.35 -11.53 14.40
N CYS A 173 21.17 -11.31 13.84
CA CYS A 173 20.32 -10.17 14.15
C CYS A 173 19.09 -10.61 14.97
N ARG A 174 18.65 -9.75 15.90
CA ARG A 174 17.40 -9.96 16.62
C ARG A 174 16.21 -9.93 15.63
N HIS A 175 15.37 -10.96 15.68
CA HIS A 175 14.13 -10.97 14.90
C HIS A 175 13.19 -9.84 15.35
N LYS A 176 12.56 -9.19 14.38
CA LYS A 176 11.53 -8.17 14.58
C LYS A 176 10.19 -8.71 14.10
N LYS A 177 9.21 -8.77 15.01
CA LYS A 177 7.83 -9.11 14.67
C LYS A 177 7.24 -8.11 13.67
N LEU A 178 6.16 -8.46 12.99
CA LEU A 178 5.46 -7.53 12.08
C LEU A 178 5.04 -6.25 12.80
N THR A 179 4.53 -6.35 14.02
CA THR A 179 4.13 -5.21 14.86
C THR A 179 5.31 -4.29 15.21
N ASP A 180 6.53 -4.83 15.41
CA ASP A 180 7.73 -4.01 15.62
C ASP A 180 8.12 -3.24 14.35
N ARG A 181 8.00 -3.89 13.19
CA ARG A 181 8.25 -3.25 11.89
C ARG A 181 7.19 -2.22 11.58
N ALA A 182 5.92 -2.52 11.83
CA ALA A 182 4.82 -1.57 11.71
C ALA A 182 5.08 -0.32 12.55
N ARG A 183 5.46 -0.51 13.83
CA ARG A 183 5.87 0.61 14.71
C ARG A 183 6.97 1.47 14.08
N GLN A 184 8.02 0.85 13.54
CA GLN A 184 9.12 1.57 12.92
C GLN A 184 8.68 2.39 11.69
N LEU A 185 7.86 1.79 10.82
CA LEU A 185 7.37 2.46 9.60
C LEU A 185 6.39 3.59 9.95
N LEU A 186 5.45 3.34 10.85
CA LEU A 186 4.46 4.34 11.27
C LEU A 186 5.12 5.55 11.94
N LEU A 187 6.05 5.33 12.87
CA LEU A 187 6.81 6.41 13.51
C LEU A 187 7.74 7.13 12.53
N LEU A 188 8.24 6.46 11.50
CA LEU A 188 8.99 7.10 10.42
C LEU A 188 8.12 8.04 9.61
N VAL A 189 6.91 7.60 9.23
CA VAL A 189 5.95 8.42 8.49
C VAL A 189 5.50 9.61 9.33
N ALA A 190 5.21 9.40 10.63
CA ALA A 190 4.85 10.50 11.55
C ALA A 190 5.97 11.58 11.63
N ARG A 191 7.24 11.17 11.62
CA ARG A 191 8.38 12.12 11.54
C ARG A 191 8.49 12.85 10.21
N TRP A 192 7.98 12.27 9.12
CA TRP A 192 7.95 12.94 7.82
C TRP A 192 6.83 13.99 7.70
N LEU A 193 5.80 13.88 8.54
CA LEU A 193 4.58 14.69 8.50
C LEU A 193 4.23 15.25 9.90
N PRO A 194 5.14 16.01 10.56
CA PRO A 194 4.93 16.48 11.94
C PRO A 194 3.71 17.40 12.07
N GLU A 195 3.39 18.17 11.03
CA GLU A 195 2.31 19.17 11.02
C GLU A 195 0.95 18.60 10.55
N ARG A 196 0.88 17.29 10.28
CA ARG A 196 -0.35 16.68 9.74
C ARG A 196 -0.93 15.66 10.73
N ARG A 197 -2.24 15.75 10.97
CA ARG A 197 -2.96 14.69 11.68
C ARG A 197 -2.87 13.41 10.85
N LEU A 198 -2.20 12.39 11.40
CA LEU A 198 -1.97 11.11 10.75
C LEU A 198 -2.88 10.03 11.36
N ILE A 199 -3.61 9.32 10.53
CA ILE A 199 -4.52 8.24 10.91
C ILE A 199 -4.06 6.97 10.18
N ALA A 200 -3.69 5.93 10.94
CA ALA A 200 -3.31 4.64 10.40
C ALA A 200 -4.44 3.61 10.57
N VAL A 201 -4.79 2.92 9.50
CA VAL A 201 -5.81 1.87 9.49
C VAL A 201 -5.14 0.53 9.21
N ALA A 202 -5.44 -0.47 10.02
CA ALA A 202 -4.87 -1.81 9.88
C ALA A 202 -5.90 -2.91 10.23
N ASP A 203 -5.56 -4.15 9.93
CA ASP A 203 -6.38 -5.29 10.33
C ASP A 203 -6.21 -5.66 11.80
N SER A 204 -6.85 -6.76 12.24
CA SER A 204 -6.80 -7.23 13.62
C SER A 204 -5.43 -7.70 14.09
N SER A 205 -4.52 -8.09 13.19
CA SER A 205 -3.17 -8.54 13.57
C SER A 205 -2.30 -7.42 14.14
N TYR A 206 -2.66 -6.17 13.84
CA TYR A 206 -2.02 -4.96 14.38
C TYR A 206 -2.71 -4.42 15.65
N ALA A 207 -3.76 -5.07 16.14
CA ALA A 207 -4.38 -4.77 17.43
C ALA A 207 -3.51 -5.30 18.58
N ALA A 208 -2.26 -4.87 18.64
CA ALA A 208 -1.29 -5.26 19.67
C ALA A 208 -1.01 -4.06 20.57
N ILE A 209 -1.22 -4.23 21.88
CA ILE A 209 -1.15 -3.11 22.83
C ILE A 209 0.23 -2.43 22.86
N GLU A 210 1.31 -3.19 22.64
CA GLU A 210 2.67 -2.66 22.55
C GLU A 210 2.83 -1.71 21.35
N LEU A 211 2.25 -2.07 20.21
CA LEU A 211 2.24 -1.23 19.03
C LEU A 211 1.43 0.03 19.29
N LEU A 212 0.17 -0.13 19.77
CA LEU A 212 -0.73 0.99 19.99
C LEU A 212 -0.18 1.98 21.02
N ALA A 213 0.33 1.49 22.15
CA ALA A 213 0.95 2.32 23.18
C ALA A 213 2.17 3.10 22.68
N ALA A 214 2.92 2.53 21.73
CA ALA A 214 4.11 3.16 21.18
C ALA A 214 3.79 4.26 20.16
N VAL A 215 2.64 4.17 19.46
CA VAL A 215 2.32 5.09 18.35
C VAL A 215 1.23 6.12 18.68
N CYS A 216 0.36 5.86 19.67
CA CYS A 216 -0.83 6.68 19.97
C CYS A 216 -0.53 8.16 20.29
N ARG A 217 0.68 8.47 20.77
CA ARG A 217 1.11 9.87 21.02
C ARG A 217 1.49 10.63 19.73
N ARG A 218 1.67 9.95 18.61
CA ARG A 218 2.16 10.52 17.34
C ARG A 218 1.17 10.41 16.19
N LEU A 219 0.26 9.45 16.28
CA LEU A 219 -0.78 9.22 15.27
C LEU A 219 -1.96 8.48 15.87
N THR A 220 -3.11 8.62 15.23
CA THR A 220 -4.31 7.83 15.57
C THR A 220 -4.24 6.48 14.86
N MET A 221 -4.45 5.39 15.60
CA MET A 221 -4.51 4.04 15.02
C MET A 221 -5.92 3.47 15.11
N ILE A 222 -6.41 2.90 14.00
CA ILE A 222 -7.72 2.26 13.92
C ILE A 222 -7.53 0.81 13.47
N THR A 223 -8.03 -0.13 14.27
CA THR A 223 -7.99 -1.58 13.95
C THR A 223 -9.28 -2.25 14.35
N ARG A 224 -9.44 -3.53 13.96
CA ARG A 224 -10.47 -4.36 14.55
C ARG A 224 -10.14 -4.70 16.00
N LEU A 225 -11.17 -4.73 16.84
CA LEU A 225 -11.11 -5.17 18.23
C LEU A 225 -11.87 -6.48 18.37
N ARG A 226 -11.33 -7.43 19.13
CA ARG A 226 -12.02 -8.68 19.46
C ARG A 226 -13.25 -8.37 20.30
N LEU A 227 -14.33 -9.14 20.12
CA LEU A 227 -15.56 -8.95 20.89
C LEU A 227 -15.40 -9.33 22.37
N ASP A 228 -14.45 -10.19 22.70
CA ASP A 228 -14.10 -10.62 24.07
C ASP A 228 -13.01 -9.76 24.74
N ALA A 229 -12.63 -8.62 24.11
CA ALA A 229 -11.60 -7.74 24.65
C ALA A 229 -11.97 -7.22 26.05
N ARG A 230 -11.02 -7.29 26.99
CA ARG A 230 -11.19 -6.79 28.36
C ARG A 230 -10.95 -5.27 28.39
N LEU A 231 -12.00 -4.53 28.62
CA LEU A 231 -12.00 -3.06 28.65
C LEU A 231 -12.30 -2.59 30.08
N PHE A 232 -11.74 -1.46 30.46
CA PHE A 232 -11.86 -0.88 31.78
C PHE A 232 -12.20 0.60 31.71
N ASP A 233 -12.88 1.11 32.74
CA ASP A 233 -13.05 2.53 32.92
C ASP A 233 -11.73 3.20 33.33
N PRO A 234 -11.57 4.50 33.10
CA PRO A 234 -10.50 5.27 33.72
C PRO A 234 -10.54 5.14 35.24
N PRO A 235 -9.39 5.13 35.94
CA PRO A 235 -9.39 5.10 37.39
C PRO A 235 -10.03 6.39 37.93
N SER A 236 -10.81 6.26 39.01
CA SER A 236 -11.34 7.41 39.72
C SER A 236 -10.22 8.31 40.24
N PRO A 237 -10.42 9.65 40.26
CA PRO A 237 -9.48 10.57 40.86
C PRO A 237 -9.11 10.14 42.28
N ARG A 238 -7.83 10.24 42.62
CA ARG A 238 -7.36 9.89 43.96
C ARG A 238 -7.88 10.90 44.98
N ARG A 239 -8.50 10.42 46.05
CA ARG A 239 -8.90 11.28 47.17
C ARG A 239 -7.65 11.73 47.92
N PRO A 240 -7.57 13.01 48.36
CA PRO A 240 -6.50 13.48 49.24
C PRO A 240 -6.38 12.61 50.48
N GLY A 241 -5.16 12.34 50.97
CA GLY A 241 -4.92 11.53 52.16
C GLY A 241 -4.91 10.00 51.94
N THR A 242 -5.28 9.49 50.74
CA THR A 242 -5.26 8.03 50.49
C THR A 242 -3.82 7.50 50.43
N ARG A 243 -3.47 6.47 51.25
CA ARG A 243 -2.17 5.81 51.23
C ARG A 243 -2.14 4.68 50.20
N GLY A 244 -0.95 4.26 49.78
CA GLY A 244 -0.71 3.15 48.86
C GLY A 244 -0.59 3.53 47.41
N ARG A 245 -0.35 2.55 46.50
CA ARG A 245 -0.18 2.75 45.08
C ARG A 245 -1.51 3.19 44.42
N PRO A 246 -1.53 4.25 43.61
CA PRO A 246 -2.75 4.67 42.90
C PRO A 246 -3.30 3.54 42.02
N ARG A 247 -4.62 3.41 41.99
CA ARG A 247 -5.28 2.51 41.02
C ARG A 247 -4.97 2.96 39.60
N VAL A 248 -4.64 2.02 38.72
CA VAL A 248 -4.31 2.30 37.32
C VAL A 248 -5.48 2.00 36.37
N LEU A 249 -6.53 1.32 36.87
CA LEU A 249 -7.76 0.95 36.16
C LEU A 249 -8.96 1.24 37.06
N GLY A 250 -10.08 1.60 36.45
CA GLY A 250 -11.39 1.67 37.06
C GLY A 250 -12.11 0.31 37.00
N ALA A 251 -13.44 0.36 36.99
CA ALA A 251 -14.29 -0.85 36.88
C ALA A 251 -14.06 -1.54 35.52
N ARG A 252 -14.25 -2.85 35.49
CA ARG A 252 -14.27 -3.62 34.23
C ARG A 252 -15.59 -3.32 33.52
N GLN A 253 -15.49 -2.94 32.24
CA GLN A 253 -16.66 -2.77 31.39
C GLN A 253 -17.14 -4.12 30.85
N PRO A 254 -18.45 -4.28 30.55
CA PRO A 254 -18.94 -5.40 29.75
C PRO A 254 -18.17 -5.54 28.45
N THR A 255 -17.89 -6.75 28.03
CA THR A 255 -17.29 -7.06 26.73
C THR A 255 -18.20 -6.60 25.59
N LEU A 256 -17.67 -6.46 24.38
CA LEU A 256 -18.49 -6.16 23.21
C LEU A 256 -19.46 -7.31 22.89
N ALA A 257 -19.11 -8.56 23.22
CA ALA A 257 -20.00 -9.71 23.09
C ALA A 257 -21.19 -9.64 24.06
N GLU A 258 -20.96 -9.30 25.33
CA GLU A 258 -22.01 -9.09 26.34
C GLU A 258 -22.92 -7.93 25.94
N ARG A 259 -22.36 -6.80 25.43
CA ARG A 259 -23.15 -5.68 24.91
C ARG A 259 -23.98 -6.04 23.68
N LEU A 260 -23.48 -6.92 22.82
CA LEU A 260 -24.22 -7.42 21.67
C LEU A 260 -25.44 -8.24 22.08
N ALA A 261 -25.31 -9.04 23.13
CA ALA A 261 -26.36 -9.90 23.67
C ALA A 261 -27.36 -9.13 24.54
N ASP A 262 -26.99 -7.98 25.07
CA ASP A 262 -27.84 -7.17 25.96
C ASP A 262 -28.95 -6.44 25.16
N PRO A 263 -30.25 -6.79 25.40
CA PRO A 263 -31.38 -6.12 24.75
C PRO A 263 -31.49 -4.62 25.10
N GLY A 264 -30.91 -4.19 26.23
CA GLY A 264 -30.86 -2.78 26.64
C GLY A 264 -29.87 -1.93 25.86
N THR A 265 -29.03 -2.54 24.99
CA THR A 265 -28.07 -1.81 24.17
C THR A 265 -28.75 -0.88 23.17
N ARG A 266 -28.52 0.43 23.28
CA ARG A 266 -29.11 1.45 22.41
C ARG A 266 -28.31 1.60 21.12
N TRP A 267 -28.79 1.01 20.02
CA TRP A 267 -28.19 1.05 18.71
C TRP A 267 -28.55 2.32 17.95
N ARG A 268 -27.56 2.90 17.25
CA ARG A 268 -27.74 4.03 16.32
C ARG A 268 -27.65 3.52 14.89
N ARG A 269 -28.62 3.86 14.04
CA ARG A 269 -28.60 3.55 12.60
C ARG A 269 -27.88 4.63 11.82
N VAL A 270 -27.09 4.21 10.82
CA VAL A 270 -26.39 5.11 9.92
C VAL A 270 -26.11 4.43 8.59
N THR A 271 -26.03 5.23 7.52
CA THR A 271 -25.55 4.79 6.21
C THR A 271 -24.08 5.17 6.06
N VAL A 272 -23.22 4.20 5.75
CA VAL A 272 -21.78 4.38 5.53
C VAL A 272 -21.48 4.11 4.07
N ALA A 273 -20.92 5.11 3.38
CA ALA A 273 -20.48 4.99 2.00
C ALA A 273 -19.19 4.16 1.89
N GLY A 274 -19.04 3.41 0.80
CA GLY A 274 -17.83 2.67 0.47
C GLY A 274 -17.57 1.43 1.32
N TRP A 275 -18.58 0.88 1.97
CA TRP A 275 -18.46 -0.31 2.83
C TRP A 275 -17.99 -1.54 2.04
N TYR A 276 -16.70 -1.90 2.20
CA TYR A 276 -16.07 -3.06 1.53
C TYR A 276 -16.36 -3.15 0.01
N GLY A 277 -16.20 -2.03 -0.71
CA GLY A 277 -16.40 -1.96 -2.16
C GLY A 277 -17.86 -1.76 -2.62
N ARG A 278 -18.84 -1.79 -1.73
CA ARG A 278 -20.24 -1.41 -2.02
C ARG A 278 -20.38 0.11 -2.02
N THR A 279 -21.39 0.62 -2.74
CA THR A 279 -21.64 2.07 -2.82
C THR A 279 -21.94 2.64 -1.45
N GLU A 280 -22.87 1.99 -0.71
CA GLU A 280 -23.24 2.35 0.65
C GLU A 280 -23.82 1.14 1.40
N ARG A 281 -23.85 1.22 2.72
CA ARG A 281 -24.48 0.22 3.57
C ARG A 281 -25.14 0.84 4.78
N ARG A 282 -26.36 0.40 5.12
CA ARG A 282 -27.02 0.68 6.38
C ARG A 282 -26.46 -0.24 7.46
N ILE A 283 -26.07 0.32 8.58
CA ILE A 283 -25.53 -0.40 9.72
C ILE A 283 -26.12 0.14 11.02
N GLU A 284 -26.04 -0.67 12.05
CA GLU A 284 -26.29 -0.27 13.43
C GLU A 284 -24.97 -0.29 14.21
N PHE A 285 -24.75 0.73 15.02
CA PHE A 285 -23.54 0.78 15.87
C PHE A 285 -23.83 1.32 17.25
N VAL A 286 -22.98 0.95 18.19
CA VAL A 286 -22.83 1.54 19.52
C VAL A 286 -21.35 1.85 19.75
N SER A 287 -21.04 2.90 20.50
CA SER A 287 -19.67 3.33 20.78
C SER A 287 -19.53 3.85 22.18
N GLY A 288 -18.35 3.68 22.74
CA GLY A 288 -17.94 4.22 24.02
C GLY A 288 -16.43 4.40 24.10
N THR A 289 -15.96 4.87 25.24
CA THR A 289 -14.53 4.99 25.56
C THR A 289 -14.12 3.99 26.64
N ALA A 290 -12.89 3.57 26.63
CA ALA A 290 -12.34 2.65 27.62
C ALA A 290 -10.82 2.75 27.68
N LEU A 291 -10.24 2.15 28.73
CA LEU A 291 -8.84 1.76 28.76
C LEU A 291 -8.69 0.31 28.33
N TRP A 292 -7.98 0.07 27.26
CA TRP A 292 -7.53 -1.27 26.93
C TRP A 292 -6.22 -1.56 27.64
N HIS A 293 -6.19 -2.63 28.43
CA HIS A 293 -5.11 -2.96 29.34
C HIS A 293 -4.52 -4.34 29.09
N HIS A 294 -3.20 -4.40 29.16
CA HIS A 294 -2.40 -5.62 29.30
C HIS A 294 -1.34 -5.35 30.38
N PRO A 295 -0.85 -6.34 31.14
CA PRO A 295 0.17 -6.11 32.18
C PRO A 295 1.29 -5.19 31.74
N GLY A 296 1.49 -4.08 32.48
CA GLY A 296 2.50 -3.06 32.19
C GLY A 296 2.13 -1.99 31.17
N LYS A 297 1.04 -2.13 30.41
CA LYS A 297 0.62 -1.14 29.39
C LYS A 297 -0.88 -0.90 29.38
N ARG A 298 -1.26 0.35 29.07
CA ARG A 298 -2.64 0.78 28.91
C ARG A 298 -2.74 1.78 27.77
N VAL A 299 -3.82 1.70 27.02
CA VAL A 299 -4.11 2.61 25.91
C VAL A 299 -5.56 3.10 26.04
N PRO A 300 -5.79 4.40 26.15
CA PRO A 300 -7.15 4.92 26.04
C PRO A 300 -7.62 4.72 24.60
N ILE A 301 -8.84 4.24 24.45
CA ILE A 301 -9.44 3.96 23.16
C ILE A 301 -10.89 4.43 23.11
N ARG A 302 -11.34 4.75 21.91
CA ARG A 302 -12.75 4.66 21.53
C ARG A 302 -12.99 3.30 20.91
N TRP A 303 -13.98 2.59 21.40
CA TRP A 303 -14.43 1.35 20.80
C TRP A 303 -15.74 1.57 20.04
N LEU A 304 -15.97 0.77 19.01
CA LEU A 304 -17.23 0.70 18.29
C LEU A 304 -17.61 -0.76 18.13
N LEU A 305 -18.90 -1.05 18.32
CA LEU A 305 -19.50 -2.34 17.99
C LEU A 305 -20.52 -2.09 16.86
N VAL A 306 -20.39 -2.82 15.77
CA VAL A 306 -21.17 -2.62 14.53
C VAL A 306 -21.83 -3.93 14.14
N ARG A 307 -23.11 -3.86 13.71
CA ARG A 307 -23.85 -4.99 13.13
C ARG A 307 -24.64 -4.58 11.91
N GLY A 308 -25.03 -5.53 11.09
CA GLY A 308 -25.99 -5.32 9.99
C GLY A 308 -27.40 -5.10 10.51
N VAL A 309 -28.21 -4.27 9.84
CA VAL A 309 -29.58 -3.96 10.27
C VAL A 309 -30.47 -5.21 10.33
N ALA A 310 -30.26 -6.16 9.40
CA ALA A 310 -31.00 -7.42 9.32
C ALA A 310 -30.11 -8.66 9.46
N GLY A 311 -29.02 -8.57 10.25
CA GLY A 311 -28.09 -9.70 10.40
C GLY A 311 -27.23 -10.00 9.16
N GLU A 312 -27.15 -9.07 8.22
CA GLU A 312 -26.50 -9.24 6.92
C GLU A 312 -25.01 -9.54 6.96
N PHE A 313 -24.35 -9.35 8.09
CA PHE A 313 -22.95 -9.71 8.34
C PHE A 313 -22.68 -9.90 9.84
N GLU A 314 -21.65 -10.64 10.14
CA GLU A 314 -21.20 -10.89 11.53
C GLU A 314 -20.85 -9.58 12.23
N PRO A 315 -21.25 -9.39 13.49
CA PRO A 315 -20.90 -8.23 14.29
C PRO A 315 -19.39 -8.01 14.36
N GLN A 316 -18.98 -6.76 14.34
CA GLN A 316 -17.58 -6.37 14.30
C GLN A 316 -17.25 -5.33 15.36
N GLY A 317 -16.19 -5.58 16.13
CA GLY A 317 -15.60 -4.60 17.03
C GLY A 317 -14.50 -3.80 16.33
N PHE A 318 -14.41 -2.51 16.63
CA PHE A 318 -13.33 -1.62 16.21
C PHE A 318 -12.77 -0.85 17.40
N LEU A 319 -11.51 -0.49 17.33
CA LEU A 319 -10.87 0.44 18.25
C LEU A 319 -10.23 1.61 17.47
N CYS A 320 -10.22 2.76 18.12
CA CYS A 320 -9.49 3.96 17.72
C CYS A 320 -8.69 4.45 18.93
N THR A 321 -7.39 4.72 18.77
CA THR A 321 -6.53 5.23 19.86
C THR A 321 -6.74 6.70 20.18
N ASP A 322 -7.67 7.36 19.51
CA ASP A 322 -8.16 8.70 19.83
C ASP A 322 -9.56 8.57 20.44
N PRO A 323 -9.71 8.72 21.78
CA PRO A 323 -11.00 8.60 22.46
C PRO A 323 -12.03 9.63 22.03
N ASP A 324 -11.58 10.79 21.54
CA ASP A 324 -12.44 11.91 21.14
C ASP A 324 -12.85 11.86 19.66
N ALA A 325 -12.33 10.89 18.90
CA ALA A 325 -12.65 10.71 17.49
C ALA A 325 -14.17 10.49 17.29
N ASN A 326 -14.77 11.15 16.30
CA ASN A 326 -16.15 10.90 15.93
C ASN A 326 -16.31 9.45 15.44
N PRO A 327 -17.26 8.65 15.99
CA PRO A 327 -17.45 7.24 15.60
C PRO A 327 -17.69 7.05 14.10
N LEU A 328 -18.42 7.95 13.46
CA LEU A 328 -18.69 7.87 12.01
C LEU A 328 -17.42 8.09 11.19
N ASP A 329 -16.53 8.98 11.63
CA ASP A 329 -15.27 9.18 10.94
C ASP A 329 -14.34 7.98 11.11
N VAL A 330 -14.33 7.35 12.30
CA VAL A 330 -13.59 6.08 12.52
C VAL A 330 -14.05 5.01 11.53
N LEU A 331 -15.36 4.85 11.33
CA LEU A 331 -15.91 3.91 10.34
C LEU A 331 -15.52 4.30 8.91
N ARG A 332 -15.71 5.57 8.54
CA ARG A 332 -15.33 6.10 7.22
C ARG A 332 -13.85 5.91 6.89
N TRP A 333 -12.98 6.06 7.87
CA TRP A 333 -11.55 5.79 7.68
C TRP A 333 -11.26 4.31 7.57
N PHE A 334 -11.88 3.48 8.42
CA PHE A 334 -11.62 2.05 8.43
C PHE A 334 -12.04 1.36 7.13
N VAL A 335 -13.18 1.69 6.57
CA VAL A 335 -13.66 1.06 5.32
C VAL A 335 -12.75 1.32 4.13
N ARG A 336 -11.95 2.40 4.15
CA ARG A 336 -10.94 2.68 3.12
C ARG A 336 -9.86 1.60 3.06
N ARG A 337 -9.64 0.84 4.14
CA ARG A 337 -8.63 -0.23 4.21
C ARG A 337 -8.80 -1.28 3.11
N TRP A 338 -10.04 -1.56 2.70
CA TRP A 338 -10.31 -2.52 1.62
C TRP A 338 -9.52 -2.22 0.33
N SER A 339 -9.24 -0.95 0.04
CA SER A 339 -8.44 -0.56 -1.11
C SER A 339 -7.00 -1.07 -1.09
N VAL A 340 -6.45 -1.43 0.09
CA VAL A 340 -5.11 -2.01 0.23
C VAL A 340 -5.05 -3.40 -0.42
N GLU A 341 -6.05 -4.24 -0.16
CA GLU A 341 -6.16 -5.59 -0.73
C GLU A 341 -6.33 -5.52 -2.25
N VAL A 342 -7.15 -4.58 -2.73
CA VAL A 342 -7.32 -4.31 -4.16
C VAL A 342 -5.99 -3.91 -4.79
N THR A 343 -5.22 -3.01 -4.17
CA THR A 343 -3.93 -2.58 -4.70
C THR A 343 -2.94 -3.74 -4.77
N PHE A 344 -2.87 -4.61 -3.78
CA PHE A 344 -2.01 -5.80 -3.85
C PHE A 344 -2.41 -6.75 -4.99
N ALA A 345 -3.70 -6.91 -5.29
CA ALA A 345 -4.17 -7.68 -6.43
C ALA A 345 -3.78 -7.02 -7.77
N GLU A 346 -3.99 -5.71 -7.89
CA GLU A 346 -3.69 -4.94 -9.11
C GLU A 346 -2.19 -4.92 -9.45
N VAL A 347 -1.31 -4.76 -8.45
CA VAL A 347 0.15 -4.75 -8.70
C VAL A 347 0.67 -6.12 -9.14
N ARG A 348 0.07 -7.22 -8.67
CA ARG A 348 0.39 -8.55 -9.17
C ARG A 348 -0.09 -8.73 -10.60
N ARG A 349 -1.30 -8.35 -10.89
CA ARG A 349 -1.93 -8.51 -12.22
C ARG A 349 -1.27 -7.64 -13.27
N HIS A 350 -1.00 -6.37 -12.95
CA HIS A 350 -0.64 -5.36 -13.96
C HIS A 350 0.82 -4.89 -13.91
N LEU A 351 1.49 -4.97 -12.77
CA LEU A 351 2.88 -4.54 -12.60
C LEU A 351 3.86 -5.68 -12.35
N GLY A 352 3.39 -6.92 -12.48
CA GLY A 352 4.23 -8.12 -12.45
C GLY A 352 4.98 -8.34 -11.13
N VAL A 353 4.43 -7.91 -10.00
CA VAL A 353 4.90 -8.35 -8.68
C VAL A 353 4.78 -9.89 -8.62
N GLU A 354 5.79 -10.57 -8.08
CA GLU A 354 6.04 -12.02 -8.13
C GLU A 354 6.73 -12.55 -9.42
N THR A 355 6.89 -11.73 -10.44
CA THR A 355 7.56 -12.13 -11.69
C THR A 355 9.04 -11.75 -11.76
N GLN A 356 9.55 -11.02 -10.78
CA GLN A 356 10.95 -10.58 -10.67
C GLN A 356 11.88 -11.80 -10.50
N ARG A 357 13.13 -11.66 -10.98
CA ARG A 357 14.16 -12.71 -10.91
C ARG A 357 15.40 -12.34 -10.10
N GLN A 358 15.39 -11.18 -9.44
CA GLN A 358 16.51 -10.74 -8.59
C GLN A 358 16.66 -11.68 -7.39
N TRP A 359 17.90 -12.02 -7.06
CA TRP A 359 18.25 -12.91 -5.96
C TRP A 359 19.16 -12.26 -4.91
N SER A 360 19.88 -11.17 -5.26
CA SER A 360 20.71 -10.46 -4.28
C SER A 360 19.86 -9.66 -3.29
N ASP A 361 20.26 -9.63 -2.04
CA ASP A 361 19.54 -8.98 -0.94
C ASP A 361 19.18 -7.52 -1.26
N LEU A 362 20.14 -6.76 -1.82
CA LEU A 362 19.93 -5.35 -2.17
C LEU A 362 18.94 -5.17 -3.33
N ALA A 363 19.04 -5.99 -4.37
CA ALA A 363 18.12 -5.91 -5.49
C ALA A 363 16.69 -6.31 -5.08
N ILE A 364 16.54 -7.32 -4.24
CA ILE A 364 15.25 -7.70 -3.64
C ILE A 364 14.67 -6.51 -2.86
N ALA A 365 15.45 -5.93 -1.94
CA ALA A 365 15.01 -4.82 -1.10
C ALA A 365 14.59 -3.56 -1.88
N ARG A 366 14.93 -3.45 -3.16
CA ARG A 366 14.64 -2.31 -4.03
C ARG A 366 13.55 -2.59 -5.06
N THR A 367 13.51 -3.79 -5.65
CA THR A 367 12.66 -4.06 -6.81
C THR A 367 11.18 -4.09 -6.43
N THR A 368 10.80 -4.87 -5.43
CA THR A 368 9.38 -4.98 -5.03
C THR A 368 8.83 -3.66 -4.48
N PRO A 369 9.55 -2.91 -3.61
CA PRO A 369 9.12 -1.56 -3.23
C PRO A 369 9.00 -0.60 -4.42
N ALA A 370 9.89 -0.70 -5.41
CA ALA A 370 9.82 0.14 -6.62
C ALA A 370 8.57 -0.19 -7.47
N LEU A 371 8.23 -1.48 -7.65
CA LEU A 371 7.03 -1.88 -8.39
C LEU A 371 5.73 -1.47 -7.66
N LEU A 372 5.70 -1.58 -6.32
CA LEU A 372 4.59 -1.06 -5.53
C LEU A 372 4.47 0.47 -5.65
N GLY A 373 5.59 1.19 -5.53
CA GLY A 373 5.63 2.64 -5.74
C GLY A 373 5.25 3.06 -7.16
N LEU A 374 5.49 2.21 -8.16
CA LEU A 374 5.10 2.46 -9.55
C LEU A 374 3.58 2.49 -9.72
N PHE A 375 2.82 1.73 -8.95
CA PHE A 375 1.35 1.85 -8.91
C PHE A 375 0.94 3.29 -8.57
N SER A 376 1.55 3.88 -7.55
CA SER A 376 1.28 5.24 -7.10
C SER A 376 1.72 6.28 -8.12
N LEU A 377 2.87 6.09 -8.75
CA LEU A 377 3.35 6.97 -9.82
C LEU A 377 2.44 6.93 -11.07
N VAL A 378 2.02 5.73 -11.51
CA VAL A 378 1.08 5.58 -12.62
C VAL A 378 -0.24 6.28 -12.30
N THR A 379 -0.76 6.13 -11.08
CA THR A 379 -1.97 6.82 -10.64
C THR A 379 -1.82 8.34 -10.70
N LEU A 380 -0.68 8.86 -10.25
CA LEU A 380 -0.35 10.28 -10.30
C LEU A 380 -0.25 10.80 -11.75
N TRP A 381 0.47 10.08 -12.63
CA TRP A 381 0.66 10.47 -14.03
C TRP A 381 -0.63 10.39 -14.85
N ALA A 382 -1.45 9.39 -14.57
CA ALA A 382 -2.77 9.25 -15.19
C ALA A 382 -3.67 10.45 -14.88
N GLY A 383 -3.63 10.98 -13.65
CA GLY A 383 -4.35 12.19 -13.26
C GLY A 383 -3.86 13.46 -13.95
N ALA A 384 -2.58 13.52 -14.35
CA ALA A 384 -2.01 14.64 -15.09
C ALA A 384 -2.21 14.52 -16.62
N THR A 385 -2.92 13.50 -17.11
CA THR A 385 -3.13 13.28 -18.55
C THR A 385 -4.22 14.21 -19.09
N ARG A 386 -3.91 14.98 -20.12
CA ARG A 386 -4.91 15.77 -20.86
C ARG A 386 -5.97 14.82 -21.45
N GLY A 387 -7.26 15.11 -21.22
CA GLY A 387 -8.38 14.25 -21.63
C GLY A 387 -8.81 13.21 -20.59
N GLY A 388 -8.12 13.15 -19.45
CA GLY A 388 -8.48 12.28 -18.32
C GLY A 388 -8.26 10.78 -18.58
N VAL A 389 -8.60 9.95 -17.60
CA VAL A 389 -8.59 8.50 -17.72
C VAL A 389 -10.00 8.02 -18.08
N ARG A 390 -10.14 7.46 -19.28
CA ARG A 390 -11.42 6.91 -19.73
C ARG A 390 -11.51 5.41 -19.41
N PRO A 391 -12.64 4.90 -18.88
CA PRO A 391 -12.81 3.47 -18.70
C PRO A 391 -12.91 2.78 -20.06
N ARG A 392 -12.20 1.68 -20.24
CA ARG A 392 -12.36 0.83 -21.41
C ARG A 392 -13.59 -0.05 -21.20
N SER A 393 -14.70 0.32 -21.80
CA SER A 393 -15.91 -0.49 -21.87
C SER A 393 -15.95 -1.35 -23.12
N ALA A 394 -16.54 -2.54 -23.02
CA ALA A 394 -16.89 -3.39 -24.14
C ALA A 394 -18.42 -3.59 -24.14
N ALA A 395 -18.99 -3.98 -25.28
CA ALA A 395 -20.42 -4.22 -25.40
C ALA A 395 -20.95 -5.22 -24.35
N TRP A 396 -20.13 -6.24 -24.05
CA TRP A 396 -20.44 -7.28 -23.06
C TRP A 396 -20.00 -6.94 -21.63
N TYR A 397 -19.27 -5.85 -21.41
CA TYR A 397 -18.78 -5.43 -20.10
C TYR A 397 -18.74 -3.89 -19.99
N PRO A 398 -19.89 -3.26 -19.72
CA PRO A 398 -19.95 -1.82 -19.48
C PRO A 398 -19.21 -1.48 -18.18
N LYS A 399 -18.25 -0.57 -18.25
CA LYS A 399 -17.39 -0.19 -17.13
C LYS A 399 -17.71 1.23 -16.68
N PRO A 400 -18.38 1.42 -15.53
CA PRO A 400 -18.87 2.74 -15.13
C PRO A 400 -17.76 3.67 -14.62
N ARG A 401 -16.64 3.12 -14.19
CA ARG A 401 -15.53 3.91 -13.61
C ARG A 401 -14.17 3.36 -14.05
N PRO A 402 -13.15 4.22 -14.19
CA PRO A 402 -11.80 3.79 -14.51
C PRO A 402 -11.21 2.89 -13.41
N THR A 403 -10.38 1.94 -13.82
CA THR A 403 -9.59 1.06 -12.95
C THR A 403 -8.10 1.35 -13.14
N PHE A 404 -7.26 0.65 -12.39
CA PHE A 404 -5.81 0.79 -12.55
C PHE A 404 -5.32 0.37 -13.93
N SER A 405 -5.95 -0.64 -14.56
CA SER A 405 -5.60 -1.03 -15.93
C SER A 405 -5.85 0.10 -16.93
N ASP A 406 -6.90 0.91 -16.76
CA ASP A 406 -7.17 2.07 -17.62
C ASP A 406 -6.14 3.18 -17.39
N ALA A 407 -5.78 3.44 -16.12
CA ALA A 407 -4.72 4.38 -15.79
C ALA A 407 -3.36 3.98 -16.39
N LEU A 408 -3.00 2.70 -16.27
CA LEU A 408 -1.78 2.16 -16.82
C LEU A 408 -1.78 2.25 -18.35
N ALA A 409 -2.91 1.95 -18.99
CA ALA A 409 -3.04 2.07 -20.44
C ALA A 409 -2.93 3.50 -20.93
N ALA A 410 -3.51 4.47 -20.22
CA ALA A 410 -3.37 5.89 -20.55
C ALA A 410 -1.90 6.35 -20.45
N VAL A 411 -1.16 5.90 -19.45
CA VAL A 411 0.28 6.21 -19.30
C VAL A 411 1.10 5.51 -20.40
N ARG A 412 0.81 4.23 -20.71
CA ARG A 412 1.45 3.49 -21.81
C ARG A 412 1.23 4.16 -23.15
N TYR A 413 0.00 4.56 -23.45
CA TYR A 413 -0.35 5.27 -24.67
C TYR A 413 0.51 6.51 -24.85
N ARG A 414 0.63 7.35 -23.81
CA ARG A 414 1.49 8.55 -23.88
C ARG A 414 2.96 8.24 -24.07
N LEU A 415 3.47 7.17 -23.47
CA LEU A 415 4.86 6.74 -23.67
C LEU A 415 5.10 6.22 -25.08
N TRP A 416 4.18 5.40 -25.62
CA TRP A 416 4.29 4.86 -26.98
C TRP A 416 4.14 5.92 -28.08
N THR A 417 3.31 6.93 -27.86
CA THR A 417 3.08 8.02 -28.82
C THR A 417 4.08 9.18 -28.69
N SER A 418 5.01 9.10 -27.74
CA SER A 418 6.06 10.11 -27.59
C SER A 418 7.09 9.97 -28.70
N THR A 419 7.21 10.98 -29.54
CA THR A 419 8.17 11.04 -30.65
C THR A 419 9.63 11.04 -30.21
N THR A 420 9.89 11.31 -28.93
CA THR A 420 11.24 11.35 -28.33
C THR A 420 11.72 10.01 -27.79
N PHE A 421 10.93 8.96 -27.94
CA PHE A 421 11.31 7.62 -27.48
C PHE A 421 12.21 6.93 -28.50
N THR A 422 13.50 7.25 -28.48
CA THR A 422 14.52 6.63 -29.35
C THR A 422 15.51 5.85 -28.49
N THR A 423 15.18 4.60 -28.17
CA THR A 423 16.13 3.67 -27.55
C THR A 423 16.69 2.65 -28.55
N SER A 424 16.12 2.58 -29.75
CA SER A 424 16.56 1.70 -30.82
C SER A 424 17.83 2.22 -31.52
N ARG A 425 18.72 1.30 -31.92
CA ARG A 425 19.89 1.57 -32.75
C ARG A 425 19.53 1.84 -34.23
N SER A 426 18.35 1.40 -34.68
CA SER A 426 17.89 1.55 -36.07
C SER A 426 17.37 2.95 -36.26
N ARG A 427 18.22 3.83 -36.80
CA ARG A 427 17.81 5.12 -37.37
C ARG A 427 17.63 4.89 -38.86
N GLY A 428 16.43 5.09 -39.39
CA GLY A 428 16.25 5.33 -40.81
C GLY A 428 15.29 4.41 -41.57
N GLU A 429 14.92 3.23 -41.05
CA GLU A 429 13.88 2.43 -41.70
C GLU A 429 12.50 2.87 -41.21
N VAL A 430 11.75 3.55 -42.03
CA VAL A 430 10.37 3.96 -41.80
C VAL A 430 9.45 2.99 -42.55
N THR A 431 8.55 2.37 -41.84
CA THR A 431 7.46 1.57 -42.43
C THR A 431 6.15 2.35 -42.28
N GLU A 432 5.47 2.61 -43.34
CA GLU A 432 4.14 3.23 -43.33
C GLU A 432 3.09 2.19 -42.96
N ILE A 433 2.30 2.48 -41.91
CA ILE A 433 1.22 1.61 -41.44
C ILE A 433 -0.08 2.44 -41.51
N PRO A 434 -1.20 1.88 -42.03
CA PRO A 434 -2.49 2.55 -41.98
C PRO A 434 -2.85 2.95 -40.55
N ARG A 435 -3.35 4.18 -40.39
CA ARG A 435 -3.64 4.76 -39.08
C ARG A 435 -4.49 3.86 -38.19
N ALA A 436 -5.57 3.29 -38.74
CA ALA A 436 -6.44 2.37 -38.02
C ALA A 436 -5.70 1.14 -37.47
N LYS A 437 -4.77 0.58 -38.27
CA LYS A 437 -3.93 -0.57 -37.83
C LYS A 437 -2.93 -0.17 -36.76
N LEU A 438 -2.31 1.01 -36.88
CA LEU A 438 -1.43 1.54 -35.84
C LEU A 438 -2.19 1.74 -34.53
N GLU A 439 -3.39 2.29 -34.56
CA GLU A 439 -4.24 2.47 -33.37
C GLU A 439 -4.58 1.12 -32.72
N GLN A 440 -4.90 0.09 -33.49
CA GLN A 440 -5.13 -1.26 -33.00
C GLN A 440 -3.88 -1.86 -32.31
N LEU A 441 -2.70 -1.71 -32.92
CA LEU A 441 -1.44 -2.18 -32.36
C LEU A 441 -1.10 -1.46 -31.05
N VAL A 442 -1.28 -0.14 -31.02
CA VAL A 442 -1.07 0.67 -29.82
C VAL A 442 -2.05 0.28 -28.71
N LEU A 443 -3.31 0.04 -29.05
CA LEU A 443 -4.30 -0.44 -28.07
C LEU A 443 -3.92 -1.83 -27.51
N ALA A 444 -3.49 -2.76 -28.36
CA ALA A 444 -3.02 -4.06 -27.91
C ALA A 444 -1.79 -3.96 -26.99
N ALA A 445 -0.84 -3.07 -27.30
CA ALA A 445 0.33 -2.81 -26.44
C ALA A 445 -0.03 -2.12 -25.11
N CYS A 446 -1.07 -1.28 -25.11
CA CYS A 446 -1.53 -0.57 -23.90
C CYS A 446 -2.33 -1.48 -22.96
N TYR A 447 -3.12 -2.40 -23.51
CA TYR A 447 -3.96 -3.35 -22.77
C TYR A 447 -3.56 -4.81 -23.10
N PRO A 448 -2.34 -5.23 -22.76
CA PRO A 448 -1.98 -6.63 -22.95
C PRO A 448 -2.87 -7.53 -22.08
N ALA A 449 -3.24 -8.68 -22.62
CA ALA A 449 -4.06 -9.68 -21.96
C ALA A 449 -3.40 -10.25 -20.69
#